data_bc603af6c4a3f1d074d49a97f471b847
#
_entry.id   bc603af6c4a3f1d074d49a97f471b847
#
_cell.length_a   1.000
_cell.length_b   1.000
_cell.length_c   1.000
_cell.angle_alpha   90.00
_cell.angle_beta   90.00
_cell.angle_gamma   90.00
#
_symmetry.space_group_name_H-M   'P 1'
#
loop_
_entity.id
_entity.type
_entity.pdbx_description
1 polymer ?
#
loop_
_entity_poly.entity_id
_entity_poly.type
_entity_poly.pdbx_seq_one_letter_code
_entity_poly.pdbx_strand_id
1 'polypeptide(L)'
;MDKVRKYVIKEKGEQIFFLVCFILLVVIDSIDNTSLRYSELSWMETMYVLRNALYFLMLAGVGWNFLRRLLILRKQHQLTASRLGEFVGLALLILLGGASFLGSRDSTLLCFFVIAVGVNGLSSRRLARLYFVLKSIALVSTILCWRIGLLPTLRYLDDTVGHYNTYGFGHRNVLGANLVVLCLLWCYLRYQKLKVQDLIIWAAIAFVSYRFILSRTALIMILISVIFMYGMQRLEKRIFNFPHLGRLVTGIFIGFILLSLISAIFYSPDSEFWQFLNRIFTKRISFAHQC
;
A
#
# COMPACT_ATOMS: atom_id res chain seq x y z
N MET A 1 36.59 15.17 13.48
CA MET A 1 36.14 13.77 13.39
C MET A 1 34.96 13.46 14.31
N ASP A 2 34.95 13.88 15.56
CA ASP A 2 33.86 13.56 16.51
C ASP A 2 32.46 14.05 16.13
N LYS A 3 32.34 15.25 15.54
CA LYS A 3 31.02 15.78 15.12
C LYS A 3 30.36 14.93 14.02
N VAL A 4 31.17 14.48 13.04
CA VAL A 4 30.68 13.63 11.95
C VAL A 4 30.27 12.25 12.45
N ARG A 5 31.06 11.68 13.38
CA ARG A 5 30.75 10.37 13.99
C ARG A 5 29.46 10.41 14.83
N LYS A 6 29.25 11.47 15.64
CA LYS A 6 28.00 11.69 16.38
C LYS A 6 26.80 11.85 15.44
N TYR A 7 26.99 12.53 14.30
CA TYR A 7 25.93 12.71 13.29
C TYR A 7 25.49 11.38 12.67
N VAL A 8 26.46 10.57 12.23
CA VAL A 8 26.22 9.24 11.62
C VAL A 8 25.55 8.25 12.60
N ILE A 9 25.96 8.27 13.88
CA ILE A 9 25.35 7.41 14.91
C ILE A 9 23.88 7.82 15.17
N LYS A 10 23.60 9.12 15.20
CA LYS A 10 22.25 9.65 15.42
C LYS A 10 21.31 9.33 14.24
N GLU A 11 21.79 9.44 13.02
CA GLU A 11 21.03 9.09 11.81
C GLU A 11 20.68 7.59 11.77
N LYS A 12 21.60 6.73 12.20
CA LYS A 12 21.33 5.29 12.35
C LYS A 12 20.25 4.99 13.41
N GLY A 13 20.27 5.70 14.54
CA GLY A 13 19.25 5.54 15.58
C GLY A 13 17.85 5.88 15.09
N GLU A 14 17.70 6.95 14.33
CA GLU A 14 16.43 7.37 13.74
C GLU A 14 15.90 6.37 12.70
N GLN A 15 16.79 5.80 11.88
CA GLN A 15 16.44 4.75 10.93
C GLN A 15 16.01 3.46 11.64
N ILE A 16 16.67 3.07 12.72
CA ILE A 16 16.29 1.90 13.53
C ILE A 16 14.92 2.13 14.16
N PHE A 17 14.67 3.30 14.75
CA PHE A 17 13.37 3.63 15.34
C PHE A 17 12.25 3.52 14.29
N PHE A 18 12.45 4.11 13.10
CA PHE A 18 11.48 4.02 12.01
C PHE A 18 11.22 2.56 11.59
N LEU A 19 12.27 1.75 11.45
CA LEU A 19 12.15 0.35 11.08
C LEU A 19 11.41 -0.47 12.14
N VAL A 20 11.65 -0.23 13.43
CA VAL A 20 10.93 -0.91 14.51
C VAL A 20 9.44 -0.56 14.47
N CYS A 21 9.10 0.73 14.36
CA CYS A 21 7.71 1.17 14.23
C CYS A 21 7.05 0.57 12.97
N PHE A 22 7.77 0.53 11.86
CA PHE A 22 7.28 -0.07 10.61
C PHE A 22 7.00 -1.56 10.75
N ILE A 23 7.90 -2.34 11.38
CA ILE A 23 7.70 -3.77 11.65
C ILE A 23 6.45 -3.98 12.51
N LEU A 24 6.35 -3.24 13.61
CA LEU A 24 5.19 -3.32 14.51
C LEU A 24 3.88 -2.99 13.78
N LEU A 25 3.89 -1.95 12.96
CA LEU A 25 2.74 -1.59 12.12
C LEU A 25 2.33 -2.71 11.18
N VAL A 26 3.28 -3.32 10.47
CA VAL A 26 2.98 -4.41 9.54
C VAL A 26 2.40 -5.62 10.28
N VAL A 27 2.89 -5.92 11.48
CA VAL A 27 2.36 -7.00 12.32
C VAL A 27 0.93 -6.69 12.76
N ILE A 28 0.69 -5.50 13.34
CA ILE A 28 -0.63 -5.10 13.82
C ILE A 28 -1.65 -5.04 12.67
N ASP A 29 -1.27 -4.41 11.54
CA ASP A 29 -2.12 -4.37 10.34
C ASP A 29 -2.44 -5.79 9.81
N SER A 30 -1.48 -6.69 9.90
CA SER A 30 -1.69 -8.08 9.48
C SER A 30 -2.67 -8.81 10.41
N ILE A 31 -2.65 -8.55 11.72
CA ILE A 31 -3.61 -9.09 12.68
C ILE A 31 -5.00 -8.47 12.48
N ASP A 32 -5.08 -7.15 12.31
CA ASP A 32 -6.33 -6.43 12.04
C ASP A 32 -7.03 -6.90 10.75
N ASN A 33 -6.26 -7.39 9.79
CA ASN A 33 -6.76 -7.95 8.54
C ASN A 33 -7.22 -9.42 8.64
N THR A 34 -7.10 -10.05 9.82
CA THR A 34 -7.60 -11.42 10.06
C THR A 34 -9.07 -11.43 10.42
N SER A 35 -9.65 -12.63 10.45
CA SER A 35 -11.03 -12.85 10.92
C SER A 35 -11.22 -12.53 12.42
N LEU A 36 -10.15 -12.36 13.19
CA LEU A 36 -10.22 -11.93 14.58
C LEU A 36 -10.86 -10.55 14.75
N ARG A 37 -10.74 -9.66 13.75
CA ARG A 37 -11.39 -8.35 13.75
C ARG A 37 -12.90 -8.43 13.98
N TYR A 38 -13.53 -9.53 13.59
CA TYR A 38 -14.97 -9.74 13.71
C TYR A 38 -15.33 -10.60 14.93
N SER A 39 -14.35 -10.95 15.76
CA SER A 39 -14.58 -11.59 17.06
C SER A 39 -14.78 -10.51 18.12
N GLU A 40 -15.69 -10.74 19.06
CA GLU A 40 -15.97 -9.82 20.17
C GLU A 40 -14.86 -9.80 21.25
N LEU A 41 -13.61 -9.84 20.83
CA LEU A 41 -12.46 -9.86 21.72
C LEU A 41 -12.10 -8.43 22.14
N SER A 42 -12.18 -8.14 23.42
CA SER A 42 -11.90 -6.82 24.01
C SER A 42 -10.51 -6.26 23.68
N TRP A 43 -9.52 -7.13 23.43
CA TRP A 43 -8.17 -6.71 23.06
C TRP A 43 -8.06 -6.15 21.64
N MET A 44 -9.05 -6.35 20.77
CA MET A 44 -9.05 -5.77 19.41
C MET A 44 -9.14 -4.24 19.43
N GLU A 45 -9.90 -3.66 20.36
CA GLU A 45 -9.93 -2.21 20.55
C GLU A 45 -8.55 -1.69 20.96
N THR A 46 -7.87 -2.40 21.87
CA THR A 46 -6.50 -2.07 22.27
C THR A 46 -5.54 -2.11 21.10
N MET A 47 -5.65 -3.08 20.19
CA MET A 47 -4.83 -3.18 18.97
C MET A 47 -5.08 -2.01 18.02
N TYR A 48 -6.33 -1.57 17.89
CA TYR A 48 -6.67 -0.39 17.09
C TYR A 48 -6.04 0.89 17.67
N VAL A 49 -6.13 1.09 18.98
CA VAL A 49 -5.48 2.21 19.66
C VAL A 49 -3.97 2.15 19.50
N LEU A 50 -3.36 0.97 19.67
CA LEU A 50 -1.93 0.76 19.50
C LEU A 50 -1.47 1.06 18.08
N ARG A 51 -2.22 0.63 17.08
CA ARG A 51 -1.97 0.94 15.67
C ARG A 51 -1.93 2.44 15.42
N ASN A 52 -2.94 3.15 15.90
CA ASN A 52 -3.02 4.60 15.74
C ASN A 52 -1.89 5.32 16.50
N ALA A 53 -1.55 4.86 17.70
CA ALA A 53 -0.42 5.40 18.46
C ALA A 53 0.91 5.23 17.70
N LEU A 54 1.14 4.07 17.06
CA LEU A 54 2.33 3.85 16.23
C LEU A 54 2.36 4.77 15.00
N TYR A 55 1.23 5.04 14.37
CA TYR A 55 1.15 6.03 13.29
C TYR A 55 1.55 7.42 13.75
N PHE A 56 1.05 7.87 14.90
CA PHE A 56 1.43 9.17 15.47
C PHE A 56 2.91 9.22 15.87
N LEU A 57 3.45 8.15 16.44
CA LEU A 57 4.89 8.06 16.76
C LEU A 57 5.75 8.13 15.50
N MET A 58 5.36 7.43 14.43
CA MET A 58 6.07 7.52 13.15
C MET A 58 5.96 8.92 12.56
N LEU A 59 4.79 9.54 12.60
CA LEU A 59 4.57 10.91 12.12
C LEU A 59 5.44 11.90 12.90
N ALA A 60 5.49 11.78 14.23
CA ALA A 60 6.34 12.62 15.08
C ALA A 60 7.82 12.43 14.77
N GLY A 61 8.28 11.19 14.58
CA GLY A 61 9.66 10.88 14.19
C GLY A 61 10.02 11.41 12.82
N VAL A 62 9.14 11.28 11.85
CA VAL A 62 9.31 11.83 10.49
C VAL A 62 9.31 13.36 10.51
N GLY A 63 8.39 13.98 11.24
CA GLY A 63 8.31 15.42 11.41
C GLY A 63 9.57 16.01 12.08
N TRP A 64 10.08 15.33 13.11
CA TRP A 64 11.34 15.71 13.77
C TRP A 64 12.52 15.65 12.80
N ASN A 65 12.66 14.59 12.04
CA ASN A 65 13.72 14.44 11.03
C ASN A 65 13.64 15.52 9.95
N PHE A 66 12.44 15.82 9.51
CA PHE A 66 12.16 16.85 8.54
C PHE A 66 12.61 18.24 9.03
N LEU A 67 12.14 18.65 10.22
CA LEU A 67 12.52 19.92 10.85
C LEU A 67 14.04 20.05 11.04
N ARG A 68 14.66 18.99 11.55
CA ARG A 68 16.09 18.95 11.77
C ARG A 68 16.88 19.12 10.47
N ARG A 69 16.51 18.43 9.40
CA ARG A 69 17.15 18.58 8.08
C ARG A 69 16.99 20.00 7.53
N LEU A 70 15.81 20.57 7.67
CA LEU A 70 15.53 21.95 7.23
C LEU A 70 16.40 22.97 7.99
N LEU A 71 16.53 22.82 9.31
CA LEU A 71 17.37 23.68 10.15
C LEU A 71 18.87 23.55 9.78
N ILE A 72 19.35 22.32 9.49
CA ILE A 72 20.74 22.10 9.08
C ILE A 72 21.02 22.75 7.73
N LEU A 73 20.14 22.52 6.74
CA LEU A 73 20.30 23.10 5.39
C LEU A 73 20.25 24.62 5.41
N ARG A 74 19.38 25.20 6.27
CA ARG A 74 19.32 26.64 6.50
C ARG A 74 20.64 27.18 7.08
N LYS A 75 21.19 26.52 8.11
CA LYS A 75 22.49 26.92 8.72
C LYS A 75 23.67 26.80 7.76
N GLN A 76 23.62 25.88 6.81
CA GLN A 76 24.70 25.68 5.83
C GLN A 76 24.51 26.50 4.56
N HIS A 77 23.52 27.39 4.49
CA HIS A 77 23.16 28.15 3.28
C HIS A 77 22.97 27.28 2.04
N GLN A 78 22.61 26.02 2.21
CA GLN A 78 22.39 25.03 1.13
C GLN A 78 20.91 24.88 0.76
N LEU A 79 20.05 25.76 1.25
CA LEU A 79 18.62 25.73 0.95
C LEU A 79 18.38 26.32 -0.44
N THR A 80 18.42 25.49 -1.46
CA THR A 80 18.08 25.87 -2.83
C THR A 80 16.57 25.82 -3.05
N ALA A 81 16.06 26.55 -4.05
CA ALA A 81 14.63 26.54 -4.40
C ALA A 81 14.11 25.11 -4.70
N SER A 82 14.93 24.26 -5.36
CA SER A 82 14.59 22.87 -5.63
C SER A 82 14.41 22.05 -4.35
N ARG A 83 15.33 22.17 -3.39
CA ARG A 83 15.22 21.49 -2.09
C ARG A 83 14.03 21.99 -1.27
N LEU A 84 13.78 23.30 -1.31
CA LEU A 84 12.59 23.85 -0.67
C LEU A 84 11.31 23.28 -1.28
N GLY A 85 11.26 23.14 -2.61
CA GLY A 85 10.14 22.50 -3.32
C GLY A 85 9.90 21.04 -2.89
N GLU A 86 10.97 20.25 -2.69
CA GLU A 86 10.87 18.88 -2.14
C GLU A 86 10.27 18.89 -0.74
N PHE A 87 10.73 19.79 0.14
CA PHE A 87 10.18 19.90 1.49
C PHE A 87 8.71 20.31 1.50
N VAL A 88 8.32 21.27 0.67
CA VAL A 88 6.92 21.70 0.53
C VAL A 88 6.07 20.54 0.00
N GLY A 89 6.56 19.81 -1.01
CA GLY A 89 5.86 18.64 -1.55
C GLY A 89 5.62 17.56 -0.50
N LEU A 90 6.62 17.22 0.30
CA LEU A 90 6.49 16.25 1.39
C LEU A 90 5.53 16.72 2.49
N ALA A 91 5.58 18.01 2.86
CA ALA A 91 4.64 18.59 3.83
C ALA A 91 3.20 18.54 3.31
N LEU A 92 2.98 18.87 2.03
CA LEU A 92 1.66 18.77 1.39
C LEU A 92 1.11 17.34 1.41
N LEU A 93 1.94 16.32 1.15
CA LEU A 93 1.50 14.93 1.23
C LEU A 93 1.01 14.56 2.63
N ILE A 94 1.74 14.97 3.68
CA ILE A 94 1.32 14.72 5.07
C ILE A 94 0.04 15.49 5.42
N LEU A 95 -0.09 16.74 4.97
CA LEU A 95 -1.31 17.52 5.16
C LEU A 95 -2.51 16.91 4.46
N LEU A 96 -2.35 16.42 3.23
CA LEU A 96 -3.41 15.70 2.50
C LEU A 96 -3.81 14.40 3.23
N GLY A 97 -2.83 13.64 3.72
CA GLY A 97 -3.12 12.45 4.53
C GLY A 97 -3.86 12.79 5.82
N GLY A 98 -3.46 13.86 6.50
CA GLY A 98 -4.13 14.37 7.69
C GLY A 98 -5.56 14.83 7.42
N ALA A 99 -5.78 15.58 6.35
CA ALA A 99 -7.12 16.02 5.93
C ALA A 99 -8.02 14.81 5.60
N SER A 100 -7.49 13.80 4.89
CA SER A 100 -8.21 12.56 4.62
C SER A 100 -8.59 11.84 5.92
N PHE A 101 -7.67 11.72 6.88
CA PHE A 101 -7.94 11.11 8.17
C PHE A 101 -9.03 11.85 8.95
N LEU A 102 -9.01 13.20 8.95
CA LEU A 102 -10.03 14.00 9.64
C LEU A 102 -11.41 13.84 9.00
N GLY A 103 -11.47 13.74 7.66
CA GLY A 103 -12.72 13.57 6.92
C GLY A 103 -13.31 12.17 7.00
N SER A 104 -12.51 11.15 6.72
CA SER A 104 -12.98 9.76 6.60
C SER A 104 -12.79 8.90 7.86
N ARG A 105 -12.05 9.38 8.87
CA ARG A 105 -11.58 8.59 10.01
C ARG A 105 -10.69 7.39 9.62
N ASP A 106 -10.29 7.29 8.34
CA ASP A 106 -9.41 6.24 7.83
C ASP A 106 -7.96 6.72 7.79
N SER A 107 -7.10 6.03 8.53
CA SER A 107 -5.67 6.36 8.65
C SER A 107 -4.81 5.83 7.50
N THR A 108 -5.38 5.08 6.55
CA THR A 108 -4.62 4.36 5.51
C THR A 108 -3.80 5.31 4.64
N LEU A 109 -4.40 6.40 4.17
CA LEU A 109 -3.71 7.36 3.31
C LEU A 109 -2.64 8.16 4.07
N LEU A 110 -2.94 8.58 5.30
CA LEU A 110 -1.98 9.24 6.19
C LEU A 110 -0.77 8.33 6.43
N CYS A 111 -1.01 7.07 6.76
CA CYS A 111 0.03 6.07 6.97
C CYS A 111 0.92 5.89 5.73
N PHE A 112 0.31 5.77 4.55
CA PHE A 112 1.04 5.66 3.30
C PHE A 112 2.00 6.84 3.09
N PHE A 113 1.54 8.08 3.32
CA PHE A 113 2.37 9.26 3.17
C PHE A 113 3.46 9.35 4.26
N VAL A 114 3.14 9.01 5.50
CA VAL A 114 4.14 8.97 6.60
C VAL A 114 5.25 7.96 6.29
N ILE A 115 4.90 6.78 5.79
CA ILE A 115 5.88 5.78 5.37
C ILE A 115 6.70 6.30 4.18
N ALA A 116 6.06 6.85 3.16
CA ALA A 116 6.74 7.37 1.98
C ALA A 116 7.76 8.46 2.32
N VAL A 117 7.41 9.37 3.24
CA VAL A 117 8.31 10.43 3.71
C VAL A 117 9.40 9.89 4.64
N GLY A 118 9.05 8.94 5.53
CA GLY A 118 9.97 8.35 6.49
C GLY A 118 11.04 7.44 5.88
N VAL A 119 10.78 6.89 4.70
CA VAL A 119 11.74 6.08 3.93
C VAL A 119 12.94 6.91 3.44
N ASN A 120 12.83 8.24 3.46
CA ASN A 120 13.90 9.10 2.98
C ASN A 120 15.22 8.84 3.75
N GLY A 121 16.25 8.38 3.04
CA GLY A 121 17.54 7.92 3.60
C GLY A 121 17.66 6.41 3.85
N LEU A 122 16.56 5.65 3.75
CA LEU A 122 16.60 4.20 3.74
C LEU A 122 16.66 3.65 2.30
N SER A 123 17.30 2.52 2.12
CA SER A 123 17.25 1.83 0.84
C SER A 123 15.84 1.27 0.62
N SER A 124 15.10 1.82 -0.36
CA SER A 124 13.75 1.35 -0.74
C SER A 124 13.73 -0.16 -1.01
N ARG A 125 14.82 -0.70 -1.58
CA ARG A 125 14.95 -2.13 -1.85
C ARG A 125 15.07 -2.97 -0.56
N ARG A 126 15.74 -2.45 0.48
CA ARG A 126 15.81 -3.13 1.79
C ARG A 126 14.45 -3.13 2.48
N LEU A 127 13.77 -2.00 2.48
CA LEU A 127 12.43 -1.88 3.05
C LEU A 127 11.42 -2.78 2.32
N ALA A 128 11.44 -2.78 0.98
CA ALA A 128 10.57 -3.65 0.19
C ALA A 128 10.84 -5.15 0.48
N ARG A 129 12.09 -5.53 0.67
CA ARG A 129 12.45 -6.92 1.06
C ARG A 129 11.92 -7.25 2.45
N LEU A 130 12.10 -6.36 3.41
CA LEU A 130 11.58 -6.54 4.77
C LEU A 130 10.05 -6.68 4.74
N TYR A 131 9.37 -5.79 4.01
CA TYR A 131 7.91 -5.83 3.88
C TYR A 131 7.43 -7.11 3.19
N PHE A 132 8.11 -7.53 2.13
CA PHE A 132 7.81 -8.80 1.46
C PHE A 132 7.90 -9.99 2.41
N VAL A 133 8.99 -10.08 3.19
CA VAL A 133 9.18 -11.19 4.16
C VAL A 133 8.11 -11.15 5.25
N LEU A 134 7.86 -9.98 5.86
CA LEU A 134 6.84 -9.84 6.91
C LEU A 134 5.44 -10.18 6.40
N LYS A 135 5.05 -9.68 5.24
CA LYS A 135 3.74 -9.97 4.64
C LYS A 135 3.61 -11.43 4.22
N SER A 136 4.69 -12.07 3.75
CA SER A 136 4.70 -13.50 3.43
C SER A 136 4.50 -14.36 4.69
N ILE A 137 5.23 -14.04 5.76
CA ILE A 137 5.07 -14.72 7.06
C ILE A 137 3.64 -14.52 7.58
N ALA A 138 3.15 -13.30 7.57
CA ALA A 138 1.78 -13.00 8.03
C ALA A 138 0.71 -13.76 7.23
N LEU A 139 0.85 -13.81 5.90
CA LEU A 139 -0.08 -14.55 5.05
C LEU A 139 -0.07 -16.04 5.36
N VAL A 140 1.11 -16.64 5.44
CA VAL A 140 1.26 -18.08 5.72
C VAL A 140 0.75 -18.40 7.13
N SER A 141 1.16 -17.63 8.14
CA SER A 141 0.72 -17.85 9.53
C SER A 141 -0.80 -17.70 9.68
N THR A 142 -1.43 -16.72 9.03
CA THR A 142 -2.89 -16.55 9.04
C THR A 142 -3.60 -17.81 8.49
N ILE A 143 -3.16 -18.31 7.33
CA ILE A 143 -3.75 -19.52 6.73
C ILE A 143 -3.52 -20.74 7.62
N LEU A 144 -2.34 -20.88 8.21
CA LEU A 144 -2.03 -21.99 9.13
C LEU A 144 -2.88 -21.90 10.40
N CYS A 145 -2.98 -20.73 11.03
CA CYS A 145 -3.81 -20.51 12.22
C CYS A 145 -5.31 -20.80 11.93
N TRP A 146 -5.78 -20.42 10.76
CA TRP A 146 -7.12 -20.81 10.31
C TRP A 146 -7.25 -22.32 10.15
N ARG A 147 -6.26 -22.98 9.52
CA ARG A 147 -6.30 -24.43 9.26
C ARG A 147 -6.35 -25.27 10.54
N ILE A 148 -5.66 -24.82 11.61
CA ILE A 148 -5.65 -25.49 12.93
C ILE A 148 -6.79 -25.03 13.84
N GLY A 149 -7.71 -24.20 13.36
CA GLY A 149 -8.90 -23.76 14.09
C GLY A 149 -8.68 -22.62 15.09
N LEU A 150 -7.51 -21.98 15.11
CA LEU A 150 -7.24 -20.80 15.96
C LEU A 150 -7.94 -19.53 15.46
N LEU A 151 -8.22 -19.45 14.16
CA LEU A 151 -8.96 -18.35 13.56
C LEU A 151 -10.36 -18.78 13.15
N PRO A 152 -11.40 -17.98 13.44
CA PRO A 152 -12.76 -18.30 13.07
C PRO A 152 -12.92 -18.34 11.55
N THR A 153 -13.74 -19.29 11.09
CA THR A 153 -14.12 -19.37 9.68
C THR A 153 -15.30 -18.45 9.42
N LEU A 154 -15.06 -17.37 8.71
CA LEU A 154 -16.13 -16.49 8.23
C LEU A 154 -16.61 -17.02 6.87
N ARG A 155 -17.89 -17.30 6.77
CA ARG A 155 -18.56 -17.70 5.54
C ARG A 155 -19.49 -16.57 5.12
N TYR A 156 -19.30 -16.09 3.93
CA TYR A 156 -20.15 -15.05 3.36
C TYR A 156 -20.91 -15.64 2.17
N LEU A 157 -22.17 -15.23 2.05
CA LEU A 157 -22.96 -15.43 0.86
C LEU A 157 -22.81 -14.19 -0.03
N ASP A 158 -22.41 -14.40 -1.25
CA ASP A 158 -22.35 -13.36 -2.28
C ASP A 158 -23.28 -13.75 -3.41
N ASP A 159 -24.17 -12.85 -3.79
CA ASP A 159 -25.19 -13.08 -4.82
C ASP A 159 -24.62 -13.50 -6.18
N THR A 160 -23.34 -13.15 -6.42
CA THR A 160 -22.69 -13.42 -7.71
C THR A 160 -21.82 -14.68 -7.74
N VAL A 161 -21.29 -15.10 -6.60
CA VAL A 161 -20.32 -16.21 -6.49
C VAL A 161 -20.72 -17.29 -5.49
N GLY A 162 -21.84 -17.10 -4.78
CA GLY A 162 -22.31 -18.05 -3.77
C GLY A 162 -21.47 -18.02 -2.48
N HIS A 163 -21.42 -19.15 -1.78
CA HIS A 163 -20.67 -19.26 -0.52
C HIS A 163 -19.17 -19.28 -0.77
N TYR A 164 -18.43 -18.47 -0.02
CA TYR A 164 -16.97 -18.49 -0.03
C TYR A 164 -16.37 -18.44 1.38
N ASN A 165 -15.18 -19.01 1.52
CA ASN A 165 -14.39 -18.98 2.74
C ASN A 165 -13.38 -17.85 2.70
N THR A 166 -13.04 -17.27 3.86
CA THR A 166 -12.06 -16.18 3.97
C THR A 166 -10.67 -16.67 4.38
N TYR A 167 -10.50 -17.95 4.68
CA TYR A 167 -9.20 -18.57 5.03
C TYR A 167 -8.47 -17.86 6.18
N GLY A 168 -9.21 -17.43 7.20
CA GLY A 168 -8.67 -16.70 8.35
C GLY A 168 -8.53 -15.20 8.16
N PHE A 169 -8.88 -14.66 6.98
CA PHE A 169 -8.92 -13.21 6.75
C PHE A 169 -10.33 -12.66 7.02
N GLY A 170 -10.42 -11.34 7.24
CA GLY A 170 -11.71 -10.69 7.46
C GLY A 170 -12.62 -10.70 6.23
N HIS A 171 -12.03 -10.67 5.03
CA HIS A 171 -12.76 -10.72 3.76
C HIS A 171 -11.87 -11.33 2.65
N ARG A 172 -12.49 -11.98 1.64
CA ARG A 172 -11.75 -12.56 0.49
C ARG A 172 -10.86 -11.55 -0.24
N ASN A 173 -11.32 -10.30 -0.37
CA ASN A 173 -10.54 -9.27 -1.06
C ASN A 173 -9.27 -8.89 -0.30
N VAL A 174 -9.24 -9.03 1.02
CA VAL A 174 -8.04 -8.79 1.85
C VAL A 174 -6.95 -9.81 1.51
N LEU A 175 -7.30 -11.09 1.42
CA LEU A 175 -6.37 -12.13 0.98
C LEU A 175 -5.88 -11.87 -0.44
N GLY A 176 -6.81 -11.55 -1.36
CA GLY A 176 -6.48 -11.18 -2.74
C GLY A 176 -5.52 -9.97 -2.82
N ALA A 177 -5.79 -8.91 -2.05
CA ALA A 177 -4.94 -7.72 -1.99
C ALA A 177 -3.53 -8.04 -1.45
N ASN A 178 -3.41 -8.89 -0.42
CA ASN A 178 -2.10 -9.33 0.09
C ASN A 178 -1.29 -10.06 -1.00
N LEU A 179 -1.93 -10.91 -1.80
CA LEU A 179 -1.25 -11.59 -2.91
C LEU A 179 -0.81 -10.62 -4.00
N VAL A 180 -1.64 -9.62 -4.36
CA VAL A 180 -1.24 -8.54 -5.30
C VAL A 180 -0.03 -7.78 -4.78
N VAL A 181 -0.04 -7.38 -3.51
CA VAL A 181 1.09 -6.66 -2.88
C VAL A 181 2.36 -7.51 -2.92
N LEU A 182 2.28 -8.80 -2.58
CA LEU A 182 3.42 -9.71 -2.65
C LEU A 182 3.95 -9.86 -4.09
N CYS A 183 3.07 -9.94 -5.07
CA CYS A 183 3.44 -10.00 -6.48
C CYS A 183 4.20 -8.73 -6.91
N LEU A 184 3.67 -7.55 -6.58
CA LEU A 184 4.31 -6.27 -6.89
C LEU A 184 5.68 -6.12 -6.22
N LEU A 185 5.79 -6.50 -4.95
CA LEU A 185 7.06 -6.49 -4.23
C LEU A 185 8.06 -7.46 -4.84
N TRP A 186 7.62 -8.65 -5.22
CA TRP A 186 8.46 -9.62 -5.93
C TRP A 186 8.97 -9.06 -7.25
N CYS A 187 8.09 -8.52 -8.08
CA CYS A 187 8.46 -7.88 -9.34
C CYS A 187 9.44 -6.73 -9.12
N TYR A 188 9.21 -5.87 -8.13
CA TYR A 188 10.11 -4.77 -7.77
C TYR A 188 11.50 -5.27 -7.33
N LEU A 189 11.54 -6.27 -6.45
CA LEU A 189 12.81 -6.81 -5.93
C LEU A 189 13.61 -7.53 -7.00
N ARG A 190 12.94 -8.15 -7.96
CA ARG A 190 13.56 -8.87 -9.10
C ARG A 190 13.60 -8.04 -10.39
N TYR A 191 13.25 -6.78 -10.35
CA TYR A 191 13.31 -5.92 -11.53
C TYR A 191 14.69 -6.01 -12.20
N GLN A 192 14.75 -6.08 -13.50
CA GLN A 192 15.90 -6.42 -14.37
C GLN A 192 16.37 -7.89 -14.32
N LYS A 193 15.83 -8.73 -13.45
CA LYS A 193 16.13 -10.16 -13.32
C LYS A 193 14.90 -11.06 -13.45
N LEU A 194 13.75 -10.49 -13.83
CA LEU A 194 12.52 -11.23 -14.05
C LEU A 194 12.69 -12.18 -15.25
N LYS A 195 12.27 -13.42 -15.07
CA LYS A 195 12.30 -14.48 -16.08
C LYS A 195 10.87 -14.92 -16.41
N VAL A 196 10.70 -15.60 -17.51
CA VAL A 196 9.40 -16.21 -17.89
C VAL A 196 8.88 -17.14 -16.78
N GLN A 197 9.79 -17.81 -16.06
CA GLN A 197 9.43 -18.64 -14.91
C GLN A 197 8.70 -17.85 -13.82
N ASP A 198 9.08 -16.60 -13.55
CA ASP A 198 8.40 -15.74 -12.57
C ASP A 198 6.96 -15.44 -13.03
N LEU A 199 6.74 -15.23 -14.34
CA LEU A 199 5.40 -15.06 -14.90
C LEU A 199 4.53 -16.30 -14.69
N ILE A 200 5.09 -17.48 -15.00
CA ILE A 200 4.37 -18.76 -14.87
C ILE A 200 4.00 -19.00 -13.39
N ILE A 201 4.95 -18.80 -12.47
CA ILE A 201 4.70 -18.99 -11.03
C ILE A 201 3.57 -18.07 -10.56
N TRP A 202 3.65 -16.76 -10.89
CA TRP A 202 2.63 -15.82 -10.44
C TRP A 202 1.29 -16.01 -11.14
N ALA A 203 1.28 -16.40 -12.40
CA ALA A 203 0.07 -16.80 -13.10
C ALA A 203 -0.57 -18.03 -12.44
N ALA A 204 0.20 -19.05 -12.10
CA ALA A 204 -0.28 -20.22 -11.39
C ALA A 204 -0.85 -19.85 -10.00
N ILE A 205 -0.14 -19.01 -9.22
CA ILE A 205 -0.62 -18.50 -7.94
C ILE A 205 -1.94 -17.74 -8.12
N ALA A 206 -2.06 -16.90 -9.15
CA ALA A 206 -3.26 -16.12 -9.44
C ALA A 206 -4.45 -17.04 -9.77
N PHE A 207 -4.26 -18.06 -10.62
CA PHE A 207 -5.32 -19.02 -10.96
C PHE A 207 -5.73 -19.89 -9.78
N VAL A 208 -4.77 -20.43 -9.02
CA VAL A 208 -5.03 -21.20 -7.81
C VAL A 208 -5.78 -20.35 -6.80
N SER A 209 -5.30 -19.13 -6.55
CA SER A 209 -5.94 -18.18 -5.65
C SER A 209 -7.36 -17.84 -6.10
N TYR A 210 -7.57 -17.64 -7.40
CA TYR A 210 -8.91 -17.37 -7.93
C TYR A 210 -9.86 -18.55 -7.69
N ARG A 211 -9.39 -19.79 -7.84
CA ARG A 211 -10.21 -20.99 -7.60
C ARG A 211 -10.70 -21.09 -6.15
N PHE A 212 -9.89 -20.64 -5.19
CA PHE A 212 -10.22 -20.71 -3.75
C PHE A 212 -10.85 -19.43 -3.23
N ILE A 213 -10.30 -18.27 -3.61
CA ILE A 213 -10.68 -16.96 -3.07
C ILE A 213 -11.84 -16.32 -3.85
N LEU A 214 -12.02 -16.71 -5.12
CA LEU A 214 -13.02 -16.16 -6.04
C LEU A 214 -12.87 -14.62 -6.26
N SER A 215 -11.67 -14.07 -6.05
CA SER A 215 -11.40 -12.64 -6.27
C SER A 215 -10.91 -12.39 -7.69
N ARG A 216 -11.81 -11.98 -8.58
CA ARG A 216 -11.50 -11.63 -9.98
C ARG A 216 -10.51 -10.49 -10.07
N THR A 217 -10.66 -9.48 -9.21
CA THR A 217 -9.77 -8.31 -9.19
C THR A 217 -8.33 -8.69 -8.86
N ALA A 218 -8.11 -9.58 -7.88
CA ALA A 218 -6.76 -10.03 -7.54
C ALA A 218 -6.12 -10.81 -8.70
N LEU A 219 -6.87 -11.73 -9.34
CA LEU A 219 -6.38 -12.45 -10.53
C LEU A 219 -5.91 -11.50 -11.61
N ILE A 220 -6.76 -10.55 -12.01
CA ILE A 220 -6.47 -9.59 -13.07
C ILE A 220 -5.26 -8.72 -12.69
N MET A 221 -5.23 -8.20 -11.47
CA MET A 221 -4.15 -7.32 -11.01
C MET A 221 -2.79 -8.04 -10.95
N ILE A 222 -2.75 -9.30 -10.52
CA ILE A 222 -1.51 -10.09 -10.54
C ILE A 222 -1.04 -10.30 -11.97
N LEU A 223 -1.91 -10.75 -12.86
CA LEU A 223 -1.55 -11.02 -14.25
C LEU A 223 -1.05 -9.75 -14.98
N ILE A 224 -1.80 -8.64 -14.85
CA ILE A 224 -1.40 -7.36 -15.43
C ILE A 224 -0.05 -6.90 -14.85
N SER A 225 0.13 -6.97 -13.53
CA SER A 225 1.36 -6.52 -12.87
C SER A 225 2.59 -7.28 -13.38
N VAL A 226 2.50 -8.60 -13.47
CA VAL A 226 3.64 -9.43 -13.89
C VAL A 226 3.95 -9.23 -15.37
N ILE A 227 2.93 -9.21 -16.24
CA ILE A 227 3.10 -8.98 -17.66
C ILE A 227 3.68 -7.58 -17.91
N PHE A 228 3.12 -6.57 -17.24
CA PHE A 228 3.57 -5.19 -17.36
C PHE A 228 5.04 -5.03 -16.92
N MET A 229 5.38 -5.54 -15.73
CA MET A 229 6.75 -5.41 -15.21
C MET A 229 7.78 -6.18 -16.03
N TYR A 230 7.42 -7.35 -16.56
CA TYR A 230 8.26 -8.09 -17.49
C TYR A 230 8.41 -7.36 -18.83
N GLY A 231 7.33 -6.84 -19.37
CA GLY A 231 7.34 -6.02 -20.57
C GLY A 231 8.20 -4.77 -20.42
N MET A 232 8.03 -4.05 -19.31
CA MET A 232 8.84 -2.88 -18.96
C MET A 232 10.33 -3.21 -18.90
N GLN A 233 10.70 -4.32 -18.26
CA GLN A 233 12.09 -4.79 -18.22
C GLN A 233 12.68 -5.02 -19.64
N ARG A 234 11.88 -5.57 -20.56
CA ARG A 234 12.30 -5.84 -21.94
C ARG A 234 12.39 -4.58 -22.79
N LEU A 235 11.51 -3.64 -22.54
CA LEU A 235 11.38 -2.39 -23.30
C LEU A 235 12.14 -1.22 -22.65
N GLU A 236 12.80 -1.44 -21.50
CA GLU A 236 13.43 -0.40 -20.67
C GLU A 236 14.25 0.57 -21.50
N LYS A 237 15.19 0.07 -22.33
CA LYS A 237 16.05 0.91 -23.17
C LYS A 237 15.28 1.78 -24.17
N ARG A 238 14.11 1.30 -24.65
CA ARG A 238 13.27 2.05 -25.61
C ARG A 238 12.38 3.05 -24.89
N ILE A 239 11.82 2.66 -23.74
CA ILE A 239 10.85 3.45 -23.00
C ILE A 239 11.52 4.60 -22.26
N PHE A 240 12.67 4.37 -21.59
CA PHE A 240 13.38 5.44 -20.87
C PHE A 240 14.01 6.50 -21.80
N ASN A 241 14.22 6.16 -23.07
CA ASN A 241 14.62 7.14 -24.08
C ASN A 241 13.45 7.98 -24.60
N PHE A 242 12.21 7.70 -24.15
CA PHE A 242 11.05 8.51 -24.54
C PHE A 242 11.00 9.79 -23.72
N PRO A 243 11.25 10.98 -24.34
CA PRO A 243 11.52 12.23 -23.61
C PRO A 243 10.34 12.72 -22.74
N HIS A 244 9.15 12.17 -22.97
CA HIS A 244 7.93 12.60 -22.30
C HIS A 244 7.29 11.52 -21.41
N LEU A 245 8.00 10.41 -21.13
CA LEU A 245 7.46 9.28 -20.37
C LEU A 245 6.91 9.72 -19.00
N GLY A 246 7.66 10.54 -18.27
CA GLY A 246 7.22 11.05 -16.98
C GLY A 246 5.92 11.85 -17.09
N ARG A 247 5.80 12.73 -18.09
CA ARG A 247 4.57 13.51 -18.33
C ARG A 247 3.40 12.62 -18.72
N LEU A 248 3.64 11.59 -19.54
CA LEU A 248 2.62 10.62 -19.94
C LEU A 248 2.08 9.86 -18.71
N VAL A 249 2.96 9.32 -17.89
CA VAL A 249 2.57 8.58 -16.66
C VAL A 249 1.81 9.51 -15.71
N THR A 250 2.29 10.72 -15.48
CA THR A 250 1.60 11.72 -14.65
C THR A 250 0.24 12.07 -15.23
N GLY A 251 0.14 12.26 -16.56
CA GLY A 251 -1.13 12.55 -17.24
C GLY A 251 -2.14 11.41 -17.09
N ILE A 252 -1.70 10.15 -17.21
CA ILE A 252 -2.54 8.97 -16.99
C ILE A 252 -3.06 8.95 -15.53
N PHE A 253 -2.20 9.19 -14.55
CA PHE A 253 -2.60 9.24 -13.13
C PHE A 253 -3.62 10.35 -12.86
N ILE A 254 -3.36 11.56 -13.36
CA ILE A 254 -4.31 12.68 -13.23
C ILE A 254 -5.63 12.34 -13.94
N GLY A 255 -5.56 11.73 -15.12
CA GLY A 255 -6.74 11.30 -15.86
C GLY A 255 -7.61 10.32 -15.07
N PHE A 256 -7.01 9.33 -14.40
CA PHE A 256 -7.74 8.40 -13.53
C PHE A 256 -8.36 9.07 -12.30
N ILE A 257 -7.65 10.01 -11.68
CA ILE A 257 -8.18 10.79 -10.55
C ILE A 257 -9.39 11.62 -11.00
N LEU A 258 -9.26 12.36 -12.11
CA LEU A 258 -10.33 13.17 -12.66
C LEU A 258 -11.53 12.30 -13.07
N LEU A 259 -11.28 11.16 -13.72
CA LEU A 259 -12.36 10.23 -14.09
C LEU A 259 -13.11 9.71 -12.86
N SER A 260 -12.38 9.38 -11.79
CA SER A 260 -12.98 8.96 -10.52
C SER A 260 -13.83 10.06 -9.89
N LEU A 261 -13.33 11.30 -9.85
CA LEU A 261 -14.06 12.45 -9.32
C LEU A 261 -15.30 12.78 -10.17
N ILE A 262 -15.15 12.84 -11.49
CA ILE A 262 -16.24 13.09 -12.41
C ILE A 262 -17.33 12.02 -12.26
N SER A 263 -16.92 10.74 -12.20
CA SER A 263 -17.88 9.65 -12.04
C SER A 263 -18.60 9.69 -10.68
N ALA A 264 -17.95 10.14 -9.61
CA ALA A 264 -18.60 10.29 -8.30
C ALA A 264 -19.58 11.48 -8.25
N ILE A 265 -19.21 12.61 -8.88
CA ILE A 265 -20.02 13.84 -8.87
C ILE A 265 -21.24 13.73 -9.82
N PHE A 266 -21.02 13.21 -11.01
CA PHE A 266 -22.05 13.18 -12.06
C PHE A 266 -22.81 11.86 -12.16
N TYR A 267 -22.61 10.94 -11.24
CA TYR A 267 -23.38 9.70 -11.20
C TYR A 267 -24.87 9.97 -11.04
N SER A 268 -25.66 9.44 -11.97
CA SER A 268 -27.11 9.41 -11.88
C SER A 268 -27.62 7.97 -11.95
N PRO A 269 -28.38 7.51 -10.96
CA PRO A 269 -28.91 6.15 -10.97
C PRO A 269 -29.91 5.90 -12.11
N ASP A 270 -30.53 6.96 -12.66
CA ASP A 270 -31.54 6.87 -13.73
C ASP A 270 -30.93 6.82 -15.14
N SER A 271 -29.63 7.11 -15.28
CA SER A 271 -28.94 7.09 -16.55
C SER A 271 -28.43 5.69 -16.91
N GLU A 272 -28.83 5.16 -18.07
CA GLU A 272 -28.36 3.87 -18.59
C GLU A 272 -26.85 3.79 -18.73
N PHE A 273 -26.21 4.89 -19.15
CA PHE A 273 -24.75 5.00 -19.24
C PHE A 273 -24.09 4.80 -17.89
N TRP A 274 -24.57 5.49 -16.85
CA TRP A 274 -24.00 5.34 -15.51
C TRP A 274 -24.30 3.98 -14.88
N GLN A 275 -25.48 3.40 -15.15
CA GLN A 275 -25.80 2.04 -14.73
C GLN A 275 -24.86 1.00 -15.38
N PHE A 276 -24.56 1.17 -16.69
CA PHE A 276 -23.63 0.31 -17.42
C PHE A 276 -22.21 0.41 -16.81
N LEU A 277 -21.68 1.62 -16.63
CA LEU A 277 -20.40 1.81 -15.99
C LEU A 277 -20.36 1.26 -14.57
N ASN A 278 -21.40 1.49 -13.79
CA ASN A 278 -21.49 1.01 -12.41
C ASN A 278 -21.51 -0.55 -12.33
N ARG A 279 -22.09 -1.21 -13.34
CA ARG A 279 -22.00 -2.67 -13.50
C ARG A 279 -20.57 -3.14 -13.76
N ILE A 280 -19.86 -2.48 -14.66
CA ILE A 280 -18.44 -2.79 -14.97
C ILE A 280 -17.58 -2.60 -13.72
N PHE A 281 -17.77 -1.51 -13.00
CA PHE A 281 -17.01 -1.17 -11.80
C PHE A 281 -17.60 -1.77 -10.51
N THR A 282 -18.44 -2.81 -10.62
CA THR A 282 -19.00 -3.57 -9.49
C THR A 282 -19.62 -2.68 -8.41
N LYS A 283 -20.50 -1.76 -8.84
CA LYS A 283 -21.23 -0.78 -8.01
C LYS A 283 -20.35 0.23 -7.25
N ARG A 284 -19.07 0.34 -7.60
CA ARG A 284 -18.15 1.27 -6.90
C ARG A 284 -18.46 2.74 -7.16
N ILE A 285 -19.02 3.06 -8.32
CA ILE A 285 -19.39 4.44 -8.64
C ILE A 285 -20.54 4.91 -7.75
N SER A 286 -21.58 4.08 -7.58
CA SER A 286 -22.69 4.39 -6.68
C SER A 286 -22.26 4.52 -5.22
N PHE A 287 -21.33 3.67 -4.76
CA PHE A 287 -20.77 3.82 -3.42
C PHE A 287 -19.98 5.11 -3.25
N ALA A 288 -19.16 5.50 -4.24
CA ALA A 288 -18.39 6.75 -4.19
C ALA A 288 -19.30 8.00 -4.23
N HIS A 289 -20.46 7.91 -4.86
CA HIS A 289 -21.44 9.00 -4.89
C HIS A 289 -22.19 9.17 -3.55
N GLN A 290 -22.34 8.09 -2.78
CA GLN A 290 -23.03 8.12 -1.47
C GLN A 290 -22.13 8.59 -0.32
N CYS A 291 -20.80 8.63 -0.51
CA CYS A 291 -19.83 9.14 0.46
C CYS A 291 -19.59 10.64 0.32
#